data_62e97b1ce1236455523100a447b9d8b7
#
_entry.id   62e97b1ce1236455523100a447b9d8b7
#
_cell.length_a   1.000
_cell.length_b   1.000
_cell.length_c   1.000
_cell.angle_alpha   90.00
_cell.angle_beta   90.00
_cell.angle_gamma   90.00
#
_symmetry.space_group_name_H-M   'P 1'
#
loop_
_entity.id
_entity.type
_entity.pdbx_description
1 polymer ?
#
loop_
_entity_poly.entity_id
_entity_poly.type
_entity_poly.pdbx_seq_one_letter_code
_entity_poly.pdbx_strand_id
1 'polypeptide(L)'
;MPENEPWPPRYSSDFVPSEDSEYWDKELETMPTDQRDPIILEKLRSQIAYAHRNSGFYQDFYRDASVDPSNIRSFEELAQLPILTKEDIRQEQEKHPPYGRFLCIPEEQVFRVHGTSGTTGRPTVFGIGGDDWGRIAEAHARILWSAGL
;
A
#
# COMPACT_ATOMS: atom_id res chain seq x y z
N MET A 1 -20.65 1.22 10.52
CA MET A 1 -19.62 0.15 10.44
C MET A 1 -19.01 -0.01 11.82
N PRO A 2 -18.63 -1.20 12.28
CA PRO A 2 -17.93 -1.34 13.55
C PRO A 2 -16.60 -0.57 13.47
N GLU A 3 -16.32 0.26 14.47
CA GLU A 3 -15.20 1.22 14.54
C GLU A 3 -13.78 0.62 14.43
N ASN A 4 -13.65 -0.71 14.31
CA ASN A 4 -12.36 -1.41 14.38
C ASN A 4 -12.07 -2.36 13.21
N GLU A 5 -12.87 -2.43 12.16
CA GLU A 5 -12.52 -3.26 11.02
C GLU A 5 -11.52 -2.56 10.09
N PRO A 6 -10.44 -3.24 9.70
CA PRO A 6 -9.49 -2.68 8.74
C PRO A 6 -10.17 -2.50 7.38
N TRP A 7 -10.03 -1.34 6.77
CA TRP A 7 -10.50 -1.12 5.41
C TRP A 7 -9.33 -1.28 4.41
N PRO A 8 -9.51 -1.93 3.27
CA PRO A 8 -10.70 -2.69 2.86
C PRO A 8 -10.95 -3.87 3.81
N PRO A 9 -12.20 -4.29 3.99
CA PRO A 9 -12.52 -5.43 4.83
C PRO A 9 -11.79 -6.68 4.33
N ARG A 10 -11.46 -7.59 5.25
CA ARG A 10 -10.93 -8.91 4.87
C ARG A 10 -12.10 -9.85 4.67
N TYR A 11 -12.19 -10.41 3.49
CA TYR A 11 -13.14 -11.46 3.19
C TYR A 11 -12.58 -12.81 3.65
N SER A 12 -13.46 -13.74 4.00
CA SER A 12 -13.05 -15.11 4.23
C SER A 12 -12.63 -15.75 2.88
N SER A 13 -11.83 -16.81 2.94
CA SER A 13 -11.38 -17.51 1.72
C SER A 13 -12.51 -18.09 0.88
N ASP A 14 -13.70 -18.19 1.43
CA ASP A 14 -14.92 -18.71 0.85
C ASP A 14 -15.91 -17.61 0.44
N PHE A 15 -15.55 -16.33 0.62
CA PHE A 15 -16.36 -15.22 0.13
C PHE A 15 -16.33 -15.18 -1.40
N VAL A 16 -17.49 -15.34 -2.00
CA VAL A 16 -17.74 -15.14 -3.43
C VAL A 16 -19.05 -14.37 -3.56
N PRO A 17 -19.10 -13.27 -4.34
CA PRO A 17 -20.35 -12.58 -4.60
C PRO A 17 -21.35 -13.51 -5.34
N SER A 18 -22.63 -13.15 -5.35
CA SER A 18 -23.62 -13.81 -6.21
C SER A 18 -23.18 -13.70 -7.68
N GLU A 19 -23.35 -14.75 -8.47
CA GLU A 19 -23.03 -14.78 -9.92
C GLU A 19 -23.68 -13.65 -10.72
N ASP A 20 -24.84 -13.17 -10.27
CA ASP A 20 -25.56 -12.05 -10.88
C ASP A 20 -25.07 -10.67 -10.41
N SER A 21 -24.07 -10.61 -9.50
CA SER A 21 -23.58 -9.34 -8.97
C SER A 21 -22.66 -8.65 -9.96
N GLU A 22 -22.97 -7.40 -10.29
CA GLU A 22 -22.08 -6.54 -11.09
C GLU A 22 -20.78 -6.17 -10.32
N TYR A 23 -20.82 -6.21 -8.98
CA TYR A 23 -19.74 -5.76 -8.09
C TYR A 23 -19.22 -6.93 -7.25
N TRP A 24 -17.92 -6.93 -6.99
CA TRP A 24 -17.35 -7.80 -5.96
C TRP A 24 -17.88 -7.42 -4.56
N ASP A 25 -17.86 -6.12 -4.25
CA ASP A 25 -18.46 -5.53 -3.06
C ASP A 25 -19.19 -4.25 -3.42
N LYS A 26 -20.49 -4.35 -3.60
CA LYS A 26 -21.31 -3.22 -4.05
C LYS A 26 -21.25 -2.03 -3.09
N GLU A 27 -21.24 -2.27 -1.77
CA GLU A 27 -21.23 -1.19 -0.79
C GLU A 27 -19.93 -0.38 -0.88
N LEU A 28 -18.78 -1.05 -0.95
CA LEU A 28 -17.49 -0.39 -1.05
C LEU A 28 -17.25 0.24 -2.43
N GLU A 29 -17.64 -0.44 -3.50
CA GLU A 29 -17.34 -0.02 -4.86
C GLU A 29 -18.25 1.13 -5.34
N THR A 30 -19.45 1.27 -4.75
CA THR A 30 -20.37 2.36 -5.06
C THR A 30 -20.46 3.43 -3.97
N MET A 31 -19.56 3.38 -2.98
CA MET A 31 -19.57 4.33 -1.87
C MET A 31 -19.41 5.77 -2.35
N PRO A 32 -20.29 6.69 -1.93
CA PRO A 32 -20.19 8.11 -2.27
C PRO A 32 -18.84 8.70 -1.82
N THR A 33 -18.32 9.66 -2.60
CA THR A 33 -17.01 10.26 -2.38
C THR A 33 -16.87 10.91 -1.01
N ASP A 34 -17.91 11.59 -0.53
CA ASP A 34 -17.95 12.24 0.78
C ASP A 34 -17.85 11.25 1.96
N GLN A 35 -18.29 10.02 1.78
CA GLN A 35 -18.13 8.94 2.75
C GLN A 35 -16.78 8.21 2.59
N ARG A 36 -16.33 8.01 1.35
CA ARG A 36 -15.13 7.27 1.00
C ARG A 36 -13.85 8.05 1.35
N ASP A 37 -13.80 9.33 1.02
CA ASP A 37 -12.57 10.12 1.10
C ASP A 37 -12.04 10.27 2.54
N PRO A 38 -12.84 10.47 3.59
CA PRO A 38 -12.36 10.42 4.96
C PRO A 38 -11.73 9.07 5.34
N ILE A 39 -12.30 7.96 4.87
CA ILE A 39 -11.77 6.61 5.11
C ILE A 39 -10.42 6.43 4.42
N ILE A 40 -10.30 6.87 3.17
CA ILE A 40 -9.05 6.80 2.41
C ILE A 40 -7.97 7.66 3.09
N LEU A 41 -8.29 8.89 3.47
CA LEU A 41 -7.34 9.79 4.12
C LEU A 41 -6.80 9.19 5.43
N GLU A 42 -7.67 8.64 6.27
CA GLU A 42 -7.26 8.00 7.53
C GLU A 42 -6.34 6.80 7.28
N LYS A 43 -6.62 6.00 6.26
CA LYS A 43 -5.76 4.88 5.87
C LYS A 43 -4.39 5.33 5.37
N LEU A 44 -4.36 6.36 4.54
CA LEU A 44 -3.11 6.94 4.05
C LEU A 44 -2.27 7.49 5.21
N ARG A 45 -2.88 8.21 6.14
CA ARG A 45 -2.22 8.70 7.37
C ARG A 45 -1.63 7.55 8.19
N SER A 46 -2.42 6.52 8.42
CA SER A 46 -1.98 5.33 9.16
C SER A 46 -0.82 4.61 8.46
N GLN A 47 -0.88 4.46 7.13
CA GLN A 47 0.17 3.83 6.34
C GLN A 47 1.46 4.65 6.33
N ILE A 48 1.36 5.97 6.18
CA ILE A 48 2.50 6.89 6.21
C ILE A 48 3.17 6.87 7.59
N ALA A 49 2.38 6.95 8.65
CA ALA A 49 2.89 6.86 10.02
C ALA A 49 3.56 5.51 10.32
N TYR A 50 3.01 4.41 9.79
CA TYR A 50 3.60 3.09 9.89
C TYR A 50 4.95 3.02 9.15
N ALA A 51 5.01 3.47 7.90
CA ALA A 51 6.23 3.49 7.12
C ALA A 51 7.32 4.39 7.77
N HIS A 52 6.94 5.57 8.24
CA HIS A 52 7.86 6.47 8.95
C HIS A 52 8.43 5.86 10.23
N ARG A 53 7.63 5.13 11.00
CA ARG A 53 8.12 4.48 12.23
C ARG A 53 9.03 3.28 11.99
N ASN A 54 8.80 2.52 10.93
CA ASN A 54 9.40 1.20 10.76
C ASN A 54 10.45 1.13 9.64
N SER A 55 10.58 2.15 8.80
CA SER A 55 11.54 2.18 7.69
C SER A 55 12.57 3.29 7.88
N GLY A 56 13.84 2.92 7.95
CA GLY A 56 14.94 3.88 8.04
C GLY A 56 15.03 4.80 6.81
N PHE A 57 14.61 4.31 5.63
CA PHE A 57 14.53 5.14 4.44
C PHE A 57 13.51 6.27 4.61
N TYR A 58 12.27 5.96 5.02
CA TYR A 58 11.22 6.99 5.14
C TYR A 58 11.48 7.97 6.28
N GLN A 59 12.20 7.56 7.33
CA GLN A 59 12.65 8.50 8.37
C GLN A 59 13.58 9.56 7.79
N ASP A 60 14.58 9.15 7.02
CA ASP A 60 15.52 10.06 6.39
C ASP A 60 14.83 10.90 5.30
N PHE A 61 14.03 10.26 4.46
CA PHE A 61 13.35 10.89 3.32
C PHE A 61 12.46 12.07 3.73
N TYR A 62 11.65 11.91 4.78
CA TYR A 62 10.81 12.99 5.29
C TYR A 62 11.59 14.04 6.05
N ARG A 63 12.61 13.64 6.82
CA ARG A 63 13.51 14.58 7.50
C ARG A 63 14.23 15.49 6.51
N ASP A 64 14.81 14.92 5.45
CA ASP A 64 15.59 15.65 4.45
C ASP A 64 14.71 16.61 3.64
N ALA A 65 13.44 16.28 3.45
CA ALA A 65 12.44 17.16 2.88
C ALA A 65 11.87 18.19 3.88
N SER A 66 12.28 18.14 5.16
CA SER A 66 11.75 18.99 6.23
C SER A 66 10.22 18.87 6.39
N VAL A 67 9.68 17.65 6.16
CA VAL A 67 8.27 17.33 6.28
C VAL A 67 8.03 16.47 7.52
N ASP A 68 7.04 16.85 8.32
CA ASP A 68 6.52 15.99 9.39
C ASP A 68 5.25 15.26 8.89
N PRO A 69 5.36 13.96 8.59
CA PRO A 69 4.23 13.20 8.06
C PRO A 69 3.08 13.03 9.07
N SER A 70 3.29 13.35 10.36
CA SER A 70 2.24 13.30 11.38
C SER A 70 1.23 14.44 11.26
N ASN A 71 1.57 15.50 10.52
CA ASN A 71 0.74 16.69 10.37
C ASN A 71 -0.28 16.64 9.22
N ILE A 72 -0.30 15.56 8.44
CA ILE A 72 -1.24 15.39 7.33
C ILE A 72 -2.68 15.30 7.86
N ARG A 73 -3.55 16.21 7.40
CA ARG A 73 -4.97 16.27 7.76
C ARG A 73 -5.90 16.31 6.57
N SER A 74 -5.36 16.55 5.36
CA SER A 74 -6.12 16.67 4.12
C SER A 74 -5.37 16.09 2.94
N PHE A 75 -6.04 15.90 1.80
CA PHE A 75 -5.40 15.49 0.55
C PHE A 75 -4.46 16.56 -0.02
N GLU A 76 -4.73 17.85 0.24
CA GLU A 76 -3.84 18.94 -0.16
C GLU A 76 -2.51 18.86 0.60
N GLU A 77 -2.54 18.55 1.90
CA GLU A 77 -1.33 18.35 2.70
C GLU A 77 -0.60 17.05 2.30
N LEU A 78 -1.34 16.00 1.96
CA LEU A 78 -0.77 14.77 1.40
C LEU A 78 -0.02 15.04 0.08
N ALA A 79 -0.56 15.91 -0.78
CA ALA A 79 0.05 16.27 -2.05
C ALA A 79 1.37 17.06 -1.89
N GLN A 80 1.69 17.56 -0.71
CA GLN A 80 2.94 18.24 -0.40
C GLN A 80 4.07 17.29 0.03
N LEU A 81 3.77 16.02 0.24
CA LEU A 81 4.82 15.04 0.53
C LEU A 81 5.81 14.93 -0.65
N PRO A 82 7.09 14.68 -0.36
CA PRO A 82 8.08 14.49 -1.40
C PRO A 82 7.72 13.27 -2.26
N ILE A 83 7.97 13.40 -3.57
CA ILE A 83 7.73 12.31 -4.52
C ILE A 83 8.91 11.36 -4.49
N LEU A 84 8.65 10.10 -4.18
CA LEU A 84 9.64 9.02 -4.29
C LEU A 84 9.71 8.56 -5.75
N THR A 85 10.89 8.70 -6.35
CA THR A 85 11.13 8.29 -7.72
C THR A 85 11.65 6.85 -7.81
N LYS A 86 11.54 6.24 -9.00
CA LYS A 86 12.13 4.92 -9.25
C LYS A 86 13.66 4.94 -9.10
N GLU A 87 14.28 6.07 -9.39
CA GLU A 87 15.72 6.24 -9.24
C GLU A 87 16.14 6.26 -7.77
N ASP A 88 15.39 6.93 -6.91
CA ASP A 88 15.62 6.91 -5.46
C ASP A 88 15.57 5.48 -4.92
N ILE A 89 14.60 4.69 -5.38
CA ILE A 89 14.47 3.27 -4.99
C ILE A 89 15.70 2.47 -5.42
N ARG A 90 16.17 2.65 -6.64
CA ARG A 90 17.35 1.95 -7.16
C ARG A 90 18.60 2.29 -6.39
N GLN A 91 18.85 3.57 -6.17
CA GLN A 91 20.03 4.05 -5.43
C GLN A 91 20.03 3.54 -3.98
N GLU A 92 18.88 3.50 -3.35
CA GLU A 92 18.76 2.96 -1.99
C GLU A 92 19.03 1.45 -1.97
N GLN A 93 18.50 0.70 -2.96
CA GLN A 93 18.74 -0.75 -3.07
C GLN A 93 20.17 -1.10 -3.49
N GLU A 94 20.88 -0.23 -4.19
CA GLU A 94 22.31 -0.39 -4.48
C GLU A 94 23.16 -0.20 -3.22
N LYS A 95 22.79 0.73 -2.36
CA LYS A 95 23.49 1.00 -1.09
C LYS A 95 23.20 -0.08 -0.04
N HIS A 96 21.98 -0.59 -0.01
CA HIS A 96 21.46 -1.51 1.00
C HIS A 96 20.71 -2.67 0.33
N PRO A 97 21.39 -3.61 -0.35
CA PRO A 97 20.71 -4.72 -1.05
C PRO A 97 20.14 -5.75 -0.07
N PRO A 98 19.09 -6.50 -0.46
CA PRO A 98 18.38 -6.40 -1.72
C PRO A 98 17.24 -5.39 -1.72
N TYR A 99 16.69 -5.01 -0.55
CA TYR A 99 15.43 -4.26 -0.43
C TYR A 99 15.61 -2.76 -0.21
N GLY A 100 16.84 -2.26 -0.05
CA GLY A 100 17.04 -0.95 0.54
C GLY A 100 16.64 -0.93 2.02
N ARG A 101 16.47 0.25 2.61
CA ARG A 101 15.92 0.38 3.98
C ARG A 101 14.40 0.60 3.97
N PHE A 102 13.72 0.06 2.93
CA PHE A 102 12.26 0.24 2.75
C PHE A 102 11.44 -0.71 3.59
N LEU A 103 11.98 -1.87 3.99
CA LEU A 103 11.23 -2.85 4.77
C LEU A 103 10.74 -2.24 6.09
N CYS A 104 9.45 -2.44 6.33
CA CYS A 104 8.78 -2.09 7.59
C CYS A 104 8.57 -3.31 8.50
N ILE A 105 9.05 -4.47 8.07
CA ILE A 105 9.01 -5.75 8.78
C ILE A 105 10.43 -6.35 8.80
N PRO A 106 10.77 -7.24 9.74
CA PRO A 106 11.98 -8.04 9.69
C PRO A 106 12.08 -8.84 8.39
N GLU A 107 13.29 -9.02 7.86
CA GLU A 107 13.52 -9.70 6.58
C GLU A 107 13.02 -11.16 6.61
N GLU A 108 13.12 -11.83 7.73
CA GLU A 108 12.61 -13.18 7.94
C GLU A 108 11.08 -13.31 7.87
N GLN A 109 10.37 -12.20 7.91
CA GLN A 109 8.91 -12.14 7.72
C GLN A 109 8.50 -11.84 6.27
N VAL A 110 9.46 -11.65 5.37
CA VAL A 110 9.18 -11.49 3.94
C VAL A 110 8.67 -12.83 3.39
N PHE A 111 7.40 -12.84 3.01
CA PHE A 111 6.70 -14.02 2.50
C PHE A 111 6.95 -14.25 1.01
N ARG A 112 7.05 -13.16 0.25
CA ARG A 112 7.32 -13.17 -1.20
C ARG A 112 8.22 -12.01 -1.60
N VAL A 113 8.91 -12.20 -2.71
CA VAL A 113 9.72 -11.15 -3.35
C VAL A 113 9.15 -10.89 -4.74
N HIS A 114 8.81 -9.64 -5.01
CA HIS A 114 8.42 -9.20 -6.34
C HIS A 114 9.49 -8.29 -6.94
N GLY A 115 9.75 -8.47 -8.24
CA GLY A 115 10.69 -7.64 -8.98
C GLY A 115 10.02 -6.99 -10.18
N THR A 116 10.50 -5.82 -10.56
CA THR A 116 10.13 -5.20 -11.85
C THR A 116 10.89 -5.87 -12.99
N SER A 117 10.37 -5.77 -14.22
CA SER A 117 10.98 -6.39 -15.42
C SER A 117 12.40 -5.91 -15.77
N GLY A 118 12.86 -4.81 -15.14
CA GLY A 118 14.26 -4.36 -15.31
C GLY A 118 14.64 -3.93 -16.72
N THR A 119 13.70 -3.51 -17.57
CA THR A 119 13.93 -3.11 -18.97
C THR A 119 15.02 -2.06 -19.17
N THR A 120 15.39 -1.33 -18.14
CA THR A 120 16.41 -0.26 -18.16
C THR A 120 17.56 -0.49 -17.17
N GLY A 121 17.83 -1.75 -16.77
CA GLY A 121 18.89 -2.08 -15.82
C GLY A 121 18.48 -3.15 -14.82
N ARG A 122 19.03 -3.08 -13.60
CA ARG A 122 18.65 -4.02 -12.52
C ARG A 122 17.19 -3.86 -12.13
N PRO A 123 16.46 -4.98 -11.92
CA PRO A 123 15.11 -4.92 -11.37
C PRO A 123 15.11 -4.27 -9.97
N THR A 124 14.12 -3.45 -9.68
CA THR A 124 13.83 -3.10 -8.29
C THR A 124 13.06 -4.25 -7.65
N VAL A 125 13.36 -4.58 -6.40
CA VAL A 125 12.74 -5.70 -5.67
C VAL A 125 11.96 -5.20 -4.47
N PHE A 126 10.86 -5.87 -4.16
CA PHE A 126 9.96 -5.53 -3.05
C PHE A 126 9.70 -6.78 -2.22
N GLY A 127 10.00 -6.67 -0.92
CA GLY A 127 9.62 -7.69 0.06
C GLY A 127 8.16 -7.51 0.46
N ILE A 128 7.39 -8.57 0.41
CA ILE A 128 5.95 -8.59 0.69
C ILE A 128 5.72 -9.48 1.90
N GLY A 129 5.10 -8.93 2.93
CA GLY A 129 4.68 -9.67 4.12
C GLY A 129 3.43 -10.52 3.88
N GLY A 130 3.13 -11.42 4.82
CA GLY A 130 1.95 -12.29 4.72
C GLY A 130 0.64 -11.50 4.67
N ASP A 131 0.53 -10.44 5.47
CA ASP A 131 -0.64 -9.55 5.46
C ASP A 131 -0.80 -8.79 4.13
N ASP A 132 0.32 -8.33 3.55
CA ASP A 132 0.29 -7.65 2.25
C ASP A 132 -0.17 -8.61 1.15
N TRP A 133 0.26 -9.88 1.22
CA TRP A 133 -0.16 -10.89 0.25
C TRP A 133 -1.67 -11.13 0.26
N GLY A 134 -2.29 -11.20 1.45
CA GLY A 134 -3.74 -11.27 1.58
C GLY A 134 -4.46 -10.08 0.94
N ARG A 135 -3.98 -8.86 1.17
CA ARG A 135 -4.54 -7.63 0.56
C ARG A 135 -4.38 -7.58 -0.95
N ILE A 136 -3.24 -8.06 -1.45
CA ILE A 136 -3.00 -8.19 -2.90
C ILE A 136 -3.98 -9.18 -3.52
N ALA A 137 -4.23 -10.32 -2.87
CA ALA A 137 -5.20 -11.30 -3.34
C ALA A 137 -6.63 -10.73 -3.41
N GLU A 138 -7.08 -9.99 -2.39
CA GLU A 138 -8.38 -9.31 -2.38
C GLU A 138 -8.50 -8.27 -3.52
N ALA A 139 -7.46 -7.49 -3.76
CA ALA A 139 -7.45 -6.54 -4.86
C ALA A 139 -7.53 -7.23 -6.23
N HIS A 140 -6.83 -8.35 -6.40
CA HIS A 140 -6.88 -9.13 -7.64
C HIS A 140 -8.24 -9.79 -7.85
N ALA A 141 -8.89 -10.28 -6.80
CA ALA A 141 -10.24 -10.84 -6.88
C ALA A 141 -11.23 -9.83 -7.48
N ARG A 142 -11.19 -8.57 -7.03
CA ARG A 142 -12.02 -7.50 -7.60
C ARG A 142 -11.71 -7.22 -9.06
N ILE A 143 -10.43 -7.20 -9.43
CA ILE A 143 -10.00 -6.99 -10.82
C ILE A 143 -10.52 -8.11 -11.72
N LEU A 144 -10.37 -9.36 -11.29
CA LEU A 144 -10.83 -10.53 -12.04
C LEU A 144 -12.36 -10.54 -12.17
N TRP A 145 -13.07 -10.26 -11.07
CA TRP A 145 -14.52 -10.15 -11.08
C TRP A 145 -15.02 -9.09 -12.06
N SER A 146 -14.40 -7.90 -12.04
CA SER A 146 -14.74 -6.81 -12.98
C SER A 146 -14.45 -7.18 -14.44
N ALA A 147 -13.56 -8.13 -14.69
CA ALA A 147 -13.26 -8.66 -16.02
C ALA A 147 -14.20 -9.83 -16.44
N GLY A 148 -15.11 -10.25 -15.56
CA GLY A 148 -16.04 -11.36 -15.82
C GLY A 148 -15.43 -12.75 -15.63
N LEU A 149 -14.41 -12.88 -14.77
CA LEU A 149 -13.72 -14.13 -14.48
C LEU A 149 -14.06 -14.65 -13.07
#